data_839c7891f19184a3ca173b1684bbbffd
#
_entry.id   839c7891f19184a3ca173b1684bbbffd
#
_cell.length_a   1.000
_cell.length_b   1.000
_cell.length_c   1.000
_cell.angle_alpha   90.00
_cell.angle_beta   90.00
_cell.angle_gamma   90.00
#
_symmetry.space_group_name_H-M   'P 1'
#
loop_
_entity.id
_entity.type
_entity.pdbx_description
1 polymer ?
#
loop_
_entity_poly.entity_id
_entity_poly.type
_entity_poly.pdbx_seq_one_letter_code
_entity_poly.pdbx_strand_id
1 'polypeptide(L)'
;KANRFANFLLSRGIEKGHKVAILLMNCLEWLPIYFGILKTGALVVPMNFRYTSEEIKYCINLAEVDALVFGPEFISRVEEICGQLPKLGMLLYVGETCPAYAESYDRFTSNYSSNAPSITISDEDDAAIYFSSGTTGFPKAILHKHRSLTHSCDVELDHHGQTRDDIFLCIPPLYHTGAKMHWFGSLLSGSKAVILRGVS
;
A
#
# COMPACT_ATOMS: atom_id res chain seq x y z
N LYS A 1 -9.61 -4.71 -10.27
CA LYS A 1 -8.32 -4.01 -10.34
C LYS A 1 -7.25 -4.75 -9.53
N ALA A 2 -7.46 -5.08 -8.23
CA ALA A 2 -6.46 -5.74 -7.37
C ALA A 2 -5.88 -7.02 -7.98
N ASN A 3 -6.72 -7.91 -8.51
CA ASN A 3 -6.24 -9.16 -9.15
C ASN A 3 -5.34 -8.89 -10.37
N ARG A 4 -5.69 -7.88 -11.18
CA ARG A 4 -4.85 -7.49 -12.34
C ARG A 4 -3.48 -7.01 -11.89
N PHE A 5 -3.44 -6.19 -10.85
CA PHE A 5 -2.19 -5.69 -10.29
C PHE A 5 -1.36 -6.81 -9.66
N ALA A 6 -2.00 -7.74 -8.93
CA ALA A 6 -1.33 -8.92 -8.39
C ALA A 6 -0.68 -9.78 -9.50
N ASN A 7 -1.44 -10.08 -10.56
CA ASN A 7 -0.93 -10.86 -11.70
C ASN A 7 0.20 -10.13 -12.44
N PHE A 8 0.13 -8.80 -12.53
CA PHE A 8 1.24 -7.99 -13.05
C PHE A 8 2.50 -8.14 -12.18
N LEU A 9 2.38 -7.95 -10.87
CA LEU A 9 3.50 -8.06 -9.93
C LEU A 9 4.17 -9.44 -9.99
N LEU A 10 3.36 -10.51 -9.99
CA LEU A 10 3.87 -11.90 -10.12
C LEU A 10 4.62 -12.11 -11.44
N SER A 11 4.13 -11.57 -12.55
CA SER A 11 4.80 -11.66 -13.86
C SER A 11 6.14 -10.92 -13.89
N ARG A 12 6.35 -9.99 -12.95
CA ARG A 12 7.58 -9.20 -12.80
C ARG A 12 8.50 -9.75 -11.71
N GLY A 13 8.20 -10.94 -11.19
CA GLY A 13 9.05 -11.61 -10.20
C GLY A 13 8.83 -11.14 -8.75
N ILE A 14 7.75 -10.38 -8.47
CA ILE A 14 7.36 -10.11 -7.08
C ILE A 14 6.69 -11.36 -6.53
N GLU A 15 7.25 -11.92 -5.49
CA GLU A 15 6.85 -13.18 -4.88
C GLU A 15 6.52 -12.99 -3.40
N LYS A 16 6.04 -14.07 -2.77
CA LYS A 16 5.76 -14.12 -1.32
C LYS A 16 7.01 -13.71 -0.53
N GLY A 17 6.84 -12.76 0.39
CA GLY A 17 7.89 -12.20 1.23
C GLY A 17 8.63 -10.99 0.65
N HIS A 18 8.47 -10.67 -0.64
CA HIS A 18 8.94 -9.40 -1.19
C HIS A 18 8.18 -8.23 -0.56
N LYS A 19 8.72 -7.02 -0.66
CA LYS A 19 8.13 -5.82 -0.06
C LYS A 19 7.84 -4.79 -1.15
N VAL A 20 6.60 -4.32 -1.19
CA VAL A 20 6.17 -3.31 -2.15
C VAL A 20 5.67 -2.07 -1.41
N ALA A 21 6.35 -0.95 -1.60
CA ALA A 21 5.99 0.31 -0.95
C ALA A 21 4.91 1.06 -1.73
N ILE A 22 4.05 1.79 -0.99
CA ILE A 22 3.02 2.67 -1.53
C ILE A 22 3.27 4.08 -1.02
N LEU A 23 3.60 5.00 -1.92
CA LEU A 23 3.79 6.43 -1.66
C LEU A 23 2.79 7.22 -2.51
N LEU A 24 1.55 7.29 -2.06
CA LEU A 24 0.43 7.91 -2.76
C LEU A 24 -0.37 8.81 -1.82
N MET A 25 -0.93 9.88 -2.35
CA MET A 25 -2.04 10.56 -1.70
C MET A 25 -3.27 9.64 -1.71
N ASN A 26 -4.30 9.98 -0.93
CA ASN A 26 -5.57 9.25 -0.98
C ASN A 26 -6.15 9.30 -2.39
N CYS A 27 -6.28 8.15 -3.04
CA CYS A 27 -6.84 8.00 -4.39
C CYS A 27 -7.56 6.65 -4.55
N LEU A 28 -8.29 6.49 -5.65
CA LEU A 28 -9.05 5.27 -5.91
C LEU A 28 -8.18 4.06 -6.25
N GLU A 29 -6.94 4.29 -6.66
CA GLU A 29 -5.95 3.27 -6.99
C GLU A 29 -5.31 2.67 -5.73
N TRP A 30 -5.31 3.40 -4.62
CA TRP A 30 -4.61 3.01 -3.39
C TRP A 30 -5.05 1.64 -2.87
N LEU A 31 -6.36 1.41 -2.71
CA LEU A 31 -6.89 0.14 -2.20
C LEU A 31 -6.67 -1.04 -3.18
N PRO A 32 -6.94 -0.91 -4.49
CA PRO A 32 -6.57 -1.94 -5.46
C PRO A 32 -5.08 -2.30 -5.45
N ILE A 33 -4.19 -1.32 -5.25
CA ILE A 33 -2.75 -1.55 -5.13
C ILE A 33 -2.43 -2.30 -3.84
N TYR A 34 -2.94 -1.84 -2.70
CA TYR A 34 -2.75 -2.47 -1.40
C TYR A 34 -3.14 -3.95 -1.41
N PHE A 35 -4.37 -4.25 -1.84
CA PHE A 35 -4.84 -5.64 -1.92
C PHE A 35 -4.18 -6.43 -3.05
N GLY A 36 -3.77 -5.78 -4.13
CA GLY A 36 -3.01 -6.44 -5.19
C GLY A 36 -1.66 -6.96 -4.69
N ILE A 37 -0.95 -6.17 -3.88
CA ILE A 37 0.29 -6.58 -3.23
C ILE A 37 0.03 -7.78 -2.31
N LEU A 38 -0.92 -7.68 -1.40
CA LEU A 38 -1.24 -8.77 -0.47
C LEU A 38 -1.59 -10.07 -1.18
N LYS A 39 -2.28 -10.01 -2.32
CA LYS A 39 -2.67 -11.18 -3.12
C LYS A 39 -1.49 -11.92 -3.77
N THR A 40 -0.30 -11.34 -3.81
CA THR A 40 0.93 -12.03 -4.23
C THR A 40 1.63 -12.73 -3.08
N GLY A 41 1.21 -12.50 -1.83
CA GLY A 41 1.95 -12.90 -0.62
C GLY A 41 3.10 -11.95 -0.29
N ALA A 42 3.29 -10.88 -1.05
CA ALA A 42 4.24 -9.83 -0.70
C ALA A 42 3.70 -8.94 0.42
N LEU A 43 4.61 -8.31 1.17
CA LEU A 43 4.29 -7.37 2.22
C LEU A 43 4.05 -5.98 1.61
N VAL A 44 2.98 -5.33 2.04
CA VAL A 44 2.75 -3.93 1.69
C VAL A 44 3.46 -3.01 2.68
N VAL A 45 4.08 -1.95 2.16
CA VAL A 45 4.80 -0.95 2.95
C VAL A 45 4.20 0.43 2.70
N PRO A 46 3.10 0.79 3.40
CA PRO A 46 2.48 2.10 3.26
C PRO A 46 3.39 3.19 3.82
N MET A 47 3.68 4.20 3.02
CA MET A 47 4.59 5.28 3.39
C MET A 47 3.85 6.58 3.66
N ASN A 48 4.31 7.33 4.65
CA ASN A 48 3.78 8.65 4.94
C ASN A 48 4.12 9.62 3.80
N PHE A 49 3.12 10.20 3.18
CA PHE A 49 3.27 11.16 2.08
C PHE A 49 3.96 12.48 2.50
N ARG A 50 4.14 12.71 3.81
CA ARG A 50 4.87 13.87 4.34
C ARG A 50 6.37 13.64 4.45
N TYR A 51 6.84 12.41 4.26
CA TYR A 51 8.27 12.11 4.34
C TYR A 51 9.07 12.91 3.33
N THR A 52 10.22 13.40 3.76
CA THR A 52 11.27 13.96 2.91
C THR A 52 11.93 12.86 2.06
N SER A 53 12.70 13.22 1.06
CA SER A 53 13.46 12.27 0.24
C SER A 53 14.35 11.35 1.10
N GLU A 54 15.06 11.91 2.10
CA GLU A 54 15.91 11.15 3.00
C GLU A 54 15.13 10.18 3.90
N GLU A 55 13.95 10.59 4.40
CA GLU A 55 13.08 9.68 5.18
C GLU A 55 12.51 8.56 4.30
N ILE A 56 12.12 8.86 3.06
CA ILE A 56 11.68 7.86 2.08
C ILE A 56 12.81 6.85 1.83
N LYS A 57 14.02 7.33 1.53
CA LYS A 57 15.22 6.51 1.31
C LYS A 57 15.53 5.63 2.52
N TYR A 58 15.49 6.21 3.72
CA TYR A 58 15.69 5.48 4.97
C TYR A 58 14.68 4.34 5.12
N CYS A 59 13.38 4.62 4.95
CA CYS A 59 12.31 3.62 5.10
C CYS A 59 12.41 2.50 4.05
N ILE A 60 12.71 2.85 2.79
CA ILE A 60 12.89 1.88 1.70
C ILE A 60 14.07 0.93 2.02
N ASN A 61 15.20 1.46 2.46
CA ASN A 61 16.37 0.66 2.81
C ASN A 61 16.12 -0.19 4.06
N LEU A 62 15.51 0.39 5.11
CA LEU A 62 15.22 -0.34 6.36
C LEU A 62 14.24 -1.49 6.13
N ALA A 63 13.21 -1.30 5.31
CA ALA A 63 12.26 -2.34 4.98
C ALA A 63 12.75 -3.26 3.85
N GLU A 64 13.89 -2.97 3.23
CA GLU A 64 14.41 -3.70 2.07
C GLU A 64 13.37 -3.85 0.96
N VAL A 65 12.83 -2.72 0.50
CA VAL A 65 11.74 -2.65 -0.48
C VAL A 65 12.22 -3.10 -1.87
N ASP A 66 11.47 -3.97 -2.53
CA ASP A 66 11.75 -4.50 -3.87
C ASP A 66 11.11 -3.65 -4.98
N ALA A 67 9.93 -3.05 -4.70
CA ALA A 67 9.21 -2.19 -5.65
C ALA A 67 8.55 -1.01 -4.93
N LEU A 68 8.48 0.14 -5.62
CA LEU A 68 7.80 1.35 -5.12
C LEU A 68 6.71 1.79 -6.10
N VAL A 69 5.50 1.96 -5.60
CA VAL A 69 4.38 2.60 -6.30
C VAL A 69 4.25 4.02 -5.78
N PHE A 70 4.31 5.02 -6.68
CA PHE A 70 4.27 6.42 -6.28
C PHE A 70 3.40 7.28 -7.20
N GLY A 71 2.95 8.43 -6.69
CA GLY A 71 2.09 9.39 -7.38
C GLY A 71 2.83 10.66 -7.85
N PRO A 72 2.13 11.55 -8.57
CA PRO A 72 2.71 12.76 -9.16
C PRO A 72 3.33 13.71 -8.14
N GLU A 73 2.79 13.76 -6.92
CA GLU A 73 3.26 14.63 -5.85
C GLU A 73 4.66 14.25 -5.35
N PHE A 74 5.15 13.07 -5.74
CA PHE A 74 6.41 12.50 -5.24
C PHE A 74 7.50 12.37 -6.30
N ILE A 75 7.26 12.80 -7.55
CA ILE A 75 8.21 12.66 -8.66
C ILE A 75 9.60 13.19 -8.27
N SER A 76 9.69 14.42 -7.81
CA SER A 76 10.99 15.04 -7.44
C SER A 76 11.69 14.32 -6.31
N ARG A 77 10.95 13.88 -5.27
CA ARG A 77 11.53 13.15 -4.13
C ARG A 77 12.04 11.77 -4.52
N VAL A 78 11.31 11.07 -5.40
CA VAL A 78 11.71 9.75 -5.89
C VAL A 78 12.90 9.87 -6.86
N GLU A 79 12.88 10.84 -7.76
CA GLU A 79 13.98 11.10 -8.70
C GLU A 79 15.31 11.37 -7.96
N GLU A 80 15.27 12.14 -6.88
CA GLU A 80 16.44 12.46 -6.05
C GLU A 80 17.12 11.22 -5.46
N ILE A 81 16.34 10.18 -5.12
CA ILE A 81 16.84 9.02 -4.37
C ILE A 81 16.90 7.71 -5.16
N CYS A 82 16.23 7.61 -6.31
CA CYS A 82 16.07 6.32 -7.03
C CYS A 82 17.43 5.67 -7.40
N GLY A 83 18.46 6.46 -7.74
CA GLY A 83 19.82 5.96 -8.00
C GLY A 83 20.60 5.52 -6.74
N GLN A 84 20.05 5.72 -5.54
CA GLN A 84 20.68 5.42 -4.25
C GLN A 84 20.02 4.24 -3.50
N LEU A 85 19.16 3.49 -4.19
CA LEU A 85 18.35 2.40 -3.63
C LEU A 85 18.73 1.06 -4.27
N PRO A 86 19.79 0.38 -3.81
CA PRO A 86 20.39 -0.76 -4.52
C PRO A 86 19.47 -1.97 -4.65
N LYS A 87 18.51 -2.15 -3.73
CA LYS A 87 17.56 -3.26 -3.77
C LYS A 87 16.31 -2.96 -4.57
N LEU A 88 15.98 -1.68 -4.75
CA LEU A 88 14.75 -1.26 -5.44
C LEU A 88 14.82 -1.57 -6.93
N GLY A 89 14.16 -2.63 -7.36
CA GLY A 89 14.19 -3.12 -8.74
C GLY A 89 13.08 -2.60 -9.64
N MET A 90 12.02 -1.98 -9.06
CA MET A 90 10.86 -1.55 -9.83
C MET A 90 10.28 -0.25 -9.30
N LEU A 91 10.01 0.68 -10.21
CA LEU A 91 9.34 1.95 -9.95
C LEU A 91 8.05 2.01 -10.77
N LEU A 92 6.90 2.08 -10.10
CA LEU A 92 5.57 2.13 -10.70
C LEU A 92 4.92 3.48 -10.43
N TYR A 93 4.47 4.14 -11.47
CA TYR A 93 3.88 5.45 -11.37
C TYR A 93 2.36 5.42 -11.60
N VAL A 94 1.62 6.05 -10.69
CA VAL A 94 0.16 6.22 -10.76
C VAL A 94 -0.12 7.67 -11.15
N GLY A 95 -0.47 7.91 -12.39
CA GLY A 95 -0.77 9.24 -12.91
C GLY A 95 -0.71 9.28 -14.44
N GLU A 96 -1.07 10.43 -15.03
CA GLU A 96 -1.18 10.58 -16.48
C GLU A 96 0.16 10.60 -17.20
N THR A 97 1.10 11.40 -16.71
CA THR A 97 2.41 11.61 -17.35
C THR A 97 3.50 10.85 -16.57
N CYS A 98 3.77 9.63 -17.01
CA CYS A 98 4.75 8.75 -16.38
C CYS A 98 6.18 9.25 -16.62
N PRO A 99 7.00 9.43 -15.56
CA PRO A 99 8.42 9.75 -15.71
C PRO A 99 9.17 8.65 -16.46
N ALA A 100 10.22 9.01 -17.21
CA ALA A 100 10.98 8.08 -18.03
C ALA A 100 11.68 6.95 -17.22
N TYR A 101 11.94 7.18 -15.93
CA TYR A 101 12.58 6.22 -15.03
C TYR A 101 11.60 5.27 -14.35
N ALA A 102 10.28 5.37 -14.63
CA ALA A 102 9.24 4.55 -14.00
C ALA A 102 8.34 3.89 -15.05
N GLU A 103 7.56 2.90 -14.62
CA GLU A 103 6.56 2.23 -15.44
C GLU A 103 5.14 2.70 -15.05
N SER A 104 4.28 2.92 -16.05
CA SER A 104 2.90 3.38 -15.80
C SER A 104 2.04 2.25 -15.23
N TYR A 105 1.45 2.46 -14.06
CA TYR A 105 0.50 1.53 -13.42
C TYR A 105 -0.69 1.21 -14.33
N ASP A 106 -1.34 2.21 -14.92
CA ASP A 106 -2.54 2.02 -15.73
C ASP A 106 -2.27 1.27 -17.03
N ARG A 107 -1.17 1.60 -17.69
CA ARG A 107 -0.78 0.98 -18.96
C ARG A 107 -0.49 -0.51 -18.80
N PHE A 108 0.17 -0.90 -17.71
CA PHE A 108 0.58 -2.28 -17.53
C PHE A 108 -0.51 -3.14 -16.89
N THR A 109 -1.21 -2.64 -15.88
CA THR A 109 -2.19 -3.46 -15.15
C THR A 109 -3.43 -3.82 -15.98
N SER A 110 -3.82 -3.00 -16.96
CA SER A 110 -5.01 -3.24 -17.80
C SER A 110 -4.95 -4.54 -18.59
N ASN A 111 -3.75 -5.01 -18.94
CA ASN A 111 -3.51 -6.16 -19.83
C ASN A 111 -3.47 -7.51 -19.10
N TYR A 112 -3.54 -7.51 -17.75
CA TYR A 112 -3.44 -8.73 -16.96
C TYR A 112 -4.79 -9.32 -16.60
N SER A 113 -4.80 -10.63 -16.30
CA SER A 113 -6.00 -11.36 -15.90
C SER A 113 -6.67 -10.75 -14.69
N SER A 114 -8.00 -10.70 -14.70
CA SER A 114 -8.82 -10.32 -13.54
C SER A 114 -9.10 -11.49 -12.59
N ASN A 115 -8.67 -12.72 -12.91
CA ASN A 115 -8.79 -13.86 -12.03
C ASN A 115 -7.86 -13.69 -10.80
N ALA A 116 -8.27 -14.22 -9.68
CA ALA A 116 -7.41 -14.22 -8.49
C ALA A 116 -6.16 -15.08 -8.77
N PRO A 117 -4.96 -14.63 -8.35
CA PRO A 117 -3.78 -15.45 -8.46
C PRO A 117 -3.87 -16.69 -7.54
N SER A 118 -3.27 -17.79 -7.97
CA SER A 118 -3.24 -19.06 -7.22
C SER A 118 -2.07 -19.08 -6.23
N ILE A 119 -2.10 -18.17 -5.25
CA ILE A 119 -1.08 -18.09 -4.21
C ILE A 119 -1.71 -18.49 -2.87
N THR A 120 -1.07 -19.41 -2.15
CA THR A 120 -1.49 -19.79 -0.80
C THR A 120 -0.96 -18.80 0.22
N ILE A 121 -1.88 -18.13 0.94
CA ILE A 121 -1.59 -17.17 1.99
C ILE A 121 -2.25 -17.66 3.27
N SER A 122 -1.49 -17.63 4.36
CA SER A 122 -1.94 -17.98 5.71
C SER A 122 -2.13 -16.72 6.56
N ASP A 123 -2.97 -16.80 7.56
CA ASP A 123 -3.12 -15.77 8.60
C ASP A 123 -1.83 -15.49 9.37
N GLU A 124 -0.94 -16.48 9.43
CA GLU A 124 0.38 -16.36 10.07
C GLU A 124 1.45 -15.73 9.16
N ASP A 125 1.18 -15.56 7.89
CA ASP A 125 2.12 -14.92 6.98
C ASP A 125 2.25 -13.42 7.31
N ASP A 126 3.42 -12.88 7.04
CA ASP A 126 3.69 -11.45 7.15
C ASP A 126 2.94 -10.71 6.04
N ALA A 127 2.31 -9.60 6.40
CA ALA A 127 1.39 -8.88 5.50
C ALA A 127 1.81 -7.43 5.23
N ALA A 128 2.33 -6.74 6.25
CA ALA A 128 2.64 -5.33 6.09
C ALA A 128 3.76 -4.86 7.02
N ILE A 129 4.47 -3.83 6.59
CA ILE A 129 5.37 -3.04 7.43
C ILE A 129 4.82 -1.62 7.50
N TYR A 130 4.38 -1.21 8.69
CA TYR A 130 3.97 0.17 8.95
C TYR A 130 5.07 0.92 9.69
N PHE A 131 5.20 2.20 9.38
CA PHE A 131 6.16 3.06 10.06
C PHE A 131 5.47 3.91 11.12
N SER A 132 6.00 3.91 12.35
CA SER A 132 5.59 4.81 13.42
C SER A 132 6.55 5.99 13.53
N SER A 133 6.06 7.13 14.05
CA SER A 133 6.91 8.25 14.42
C SER A 133 7.83 7.81 15.56
N GLY A 134 9.12 7.63 15.26
CA GLY A 134 10.11 7.31 16.28
C GLY A 134 10.35 8.49 17.22
N THR A 135 10.49 8.23 18.52
CA THR A 135 10.93 9.24 19.52
C THR A 135 12.38 9.69 19.30
N THR A 136 13.12 9.01 18.43
CA THR A 136 14.56 9.22 18.14
C THR A 136 14.84 9.91 16.80
N GLY A 137 13.81 10.46 16.14
CA GLY A 137 13.93 11.24 14.89
C GLY A 137 13.61 10.47 13.61
N PHE A 138 13.98 9.19 13.49
CA PHE A 138 13.66 8.38 12.31
C PHE A 138 12.50 7.41 12.56
N PRO A 139 11.67 7.10 11.52
CA PRO A 139 10.58 6.16 11.62
C PRO A 139 11.02 4.75 12.03
N LYS A 140 10.21 4.06 12.84
CA LYS A 140 10.44 2.66 13.22
C LYS A 140 9.53 1.74 12.42
N ALA A 141 10.10 0.69 11.83
CA ALA A 141 9.37 -0.32 11.10
C ALA A 141 8.67 -1.30 12.07
N ILE A 142 7.38 -1.53 11.85
CA ILE A 142 6.56 -2.47 12.62
C ILE A 142 5.98 -3.49 11.66
N LEU A 143 6.37 -4.75 11.86
CA LEU A 143 5.90 -5.88 11.05
C LEU A 143 4.54 -6.36 11.56
N HIS A 144 3.60 -6.57 10.64
CA HIS A 144 2.26 -7.07 10.92
C HIS A 144 1.97 -8.34 10.12
N LYS A 145 1.34 -9.31 10.77
CA LYS A 145 0.77 -10.50 10.12
C LYS A 145 -0.64 -10.23 9.60
N HIS A 146 -1.11 -11.04 8.65
CA HIS A 146 -2.48 -10.95 8.15
C HIS A 146 -3.50 -10.97 9.30
N ARG A 147 -3.39 -11.94 10.22
CA ARG A 147 -4.32 -12.06 11.35
C ARG A 147 -4.38 -10.80 12.22
N SER A 148 -3.24 -10.13 12.47
CA SER A 148 -3.24 -8.94 13.32
C SER A 148 -3.86 -7.73 12.63
N LEU A 149 -3.71 -7.62 11.31
CA LEU A 149 -4.39 -6.59 10.53
C LEU A 149 -5.90 -6.79 10.50
N THR A 150 -6.36 -8.02 10.30
CA THR A 150 -7.79 -8.37 10.27
C THR A 150 -8.42 -8.21 11.65
N HIS A 151 -7.82 -8.81 12.68
CA HIS A 151 -8.35 -8.75 14.04
C HIS A 151 -8.55 -7.32 14.56
N SER A 152 -7.61 -6.41 14.30
CA SER A 152 -7.77 -5.01 14.69
C SER A 152 -8.98 -4.33 14.02
N CYS A 153 -9.34 -4.78 12.81
CA CYS A 153 -10.48 -4.25 12.08
C CYS A 153 -11.80 -4.89 12.56
N ASP A 154 -11.78 -6.17 12.92
CA ASP A 154 -12.94 -6.87 13.52
C ASP A 154 -13.31 -6.24 14.86
N VAL A 155 -12.32 -6.00 15.73
CA VAL A 155 -12.56 -5.35 17.04
C VAL A 155 -13.15 -3.95 16.88
N GLU A 156 -12.65 -3.17 15.93
CA GLU A 156 -13.16 -1.81 15.65
C GLU A 156 -14.59 -1.86 15.09
N LEU A 157 -14.84 -2.78 14.17
CA LEU A 157 -16.15 -3.01 13.58
C LEU A 157 -17.19 -3.38 14.65
N ASP A 158 -16.86 -4.31 15.54
CA ASP A 158 -17.72 -4.75 16.63
C ASP A 158 -17.95 -3.61 17.63
N HIS A 159 -16.91 -2.86 17.98
CA HIS A 159 -17.00 -1.74 18.93
C HIS A 159 -17.92 -0.63 18.43
N HIS A 160 -17.86 -0.30 17.15
CA HIS A 160 -18.73 0.71 16.53
C HIS A 160 -20.10 0.15 16.12
N GLY A 161 -20.32 -1.15 16.18
CA GLY A 161 -21.54 -1.79 15.68
C GLY A 161 -21.77 -1.54 14.19
N GLN A 162 -20.70 -1.49 13.41
CA GLN A 162 -20.77 -1.16 11.99
C GLN A 162 -21.53 -2.22 11.22
N THR A 163 -22.47 -1.79 10.38
CA THR A 163 -23.35 -2.64 9.59
C THR A 163 -23.18 -2.38 8.10
N ARG A 164 -23.81 -3.21 7.27
CA ARG A 164 -23.81 -3.07 5.81
C ARG A 164 -24.44 -1.75 5.33
N ASP A 165 -25.36 -1.18 6.10
CA ASP A 165 -26.10 0.03 5.71
C ASP A 165 -25.33 1.32 6.01
N ASP A 166 -24.20 1.23 6.69
CA ASP A 166 -23.39 2.37 7.04
C ASP A 166 -22.58 2.92 5.85
N ILE A 167 -22.30 4.21 5.92
CA ILE A 167 -21.40 4.90 4.97
C ILE A 167 -20.30 5.56 5.78
N PHE A 168 -19.08 5.04 5.69
CA PHE A 168 -17.94 5.55 6.42
C PHE A 168 -17.16 6.59 5.61
N LEU A 169 -16.97 7.80 6.17
CA LEU A 169 -16.11 8.83 5.59
C LEU A 169 -14.66 8.65 6.06
N CYS A 170 -13.80 8.16 5.17
CA CYS A 170 -12.38 8.01 5.43
C CYS A 170 -11.62 9.31 5.17
N ILE A 171 -11.47 10.13 6.21
CA ILE A 171 -10.77 11.41 6.18
C ILE A 171 -9.24 11.22 6.32
N PRO A 172 -8.76 10.36 7.24
CA PRO A 172 -7.33 10.20 7.47
C PRO A 172 -6.58 9.67 6.24
N PRO A 173 -5.27 9.90 6.16
CA PRO A 173 -4.43 9.31 5.12
C PRO A 173 -4.51 7.77 5.14
N LEU A 174 -4.67 7.17 3.96
CA LEU A 174 -4.84 5.71 3.83
C LEU A 174 -3.61 4.91 4.28
N TYR A 175 -2.42 5.52 4.26
CA TYR A 175 -1.20 4.88 4.79
C TYR A 175 -1.21 4.71 6.32
N HIS A 176 -2.07 5.44 7.04
CA HIS A 176 -2.09 5.42 8.50
C HIS A 176 -2.91 4.24 9.03
N THR A 177 -2.39 3.56 10.07
CA THR A 177 -3.08 2.40 10.68
C THR A 177 -4.48 2.73 11.19
N GLY A 178 -4.69 3.95 11.72
CA GLY A 178 -6.01 4.41 12.15
C GLY A 178 -7.03 4.50 11.00
N ALA A 179 -6.59 4.90 9.80
CA ALA A 179 -7.46 4.88 8.62
C ALA A 179 -7.81 3.46 8.18
N LYS A 180 -6.85 2.54 8.32
CA LYS A 180 -7.01 1.15 7.91
C LYS A 180 -8.22 0.49 8.57
N MET A 181 -8.40 0.65 9.85
CA MET A 181 -9.51 0.07 10.59
C MET A 181 -10.87 0.45 9.98
N HIS A 182 -11.00 1.69 9.52
CA HIS A 182 -12.24 2.19 8.96
C HIS A 182 -12.52 1.69 7.53
N TRP A 183 -11.58 1.81 6.60
CA TRP A 183 -11.82 1.36 5.23
C TRP A 183 -11.82 -0.17 5.11
N PHE A 184 -11.06 -0.86 5.93
CA PHE A 184 -11.05 -2.31 5.98
C PHE A 184 -12.30 -2.86 6.69
N GLY A 185 -12.74 -2.21 7.78
CA GLY A 185 -14.01 -2.52 8.44
C GLY A 185 -15.20 -2.40 7.48
N SER A 186 -15.20 -1.38 6.61
CA SER A 186 -16.23 -1.25 5.56
C SER A 186 -16.23 -2.42 4.57
N LEU A 187 -15.07 -2.97 4.23
CA LEU A 187 -14.99 -4.17 3.38
C LEU A 187 -15.50 -5.41 4.11
N LEU A 188 -15.20 -5.57 5.41
CA LEU A 188 -15.65 -6.71 6.22
C LEU A 188 -17.16 -6.71 6.42
N SER A 189 -17.75 -5.55 6.74
CA SER A 189 -19.21 -5.41 6.92
C SER A 189 -19.99 -5.38 5.60
N GLY A 190 -19.30 -5.14 4.47
CA GLY A 190 -19.94 -4.89 3.18
C GLY A 190 -20.60 -3.52 3.08
N SER A 191 -20.22 -2.59 3.95
CA SER A 191 -20.66 -1.19 3.93
C SER A 191 -19.90 -0.36 2.88
N LYS A 192 -20.20 0.94 2.80
CA LYS A 192 -19.51 1.87 1.89
C LYS A 192 -18.44 2.66 2.62
N ALA A 193 -17.28 2.83 1.98
CA ALA A 193 -16.28 3.80 2.39
C ALA A 193 -16.17 4.91 1.35
N VAL A 194 -16.24 6.16 1.80
CA VAL A 194 -16.00 7.35 0.97
C VAL A 194 -14.60 7.87 1.30
N ILE A 195 -13.71 7.84 0.33
CA ILE A 195 -12.32 8.27 0.51
C ILE A 195 -12.23 9.76 0.18
N LEU A 196 -11.79 10.56 1.16
CA LEU A 196 -11.50 11.96 0.95
C LEU A 196 -10.07 12.10 0.40
N ARG A 197 -9.92 12.78 -0.74
CA ARG A 197 -8.62 12.95 -1.44
C ARG A 197 -7.59 13.75 -0.62
N GLY A 198 -8.05 14.65 0.24
CA GLY A 198 -7.24 15.47 1.13
C GLY A 198 -8.11 16.52 1.79
N VAL A 199 -7.63 17.05 2.92
CA VAL A 199 -8.19 18.22 3.58
C VAL A 199 -7.20 19.34 3.31
N SER A 200 -7.64 20.35 2.59
CA SER A 200 -6.88 21.61 2.36
C SER A 200 -7.01 22.51 3.59
#